data_2dc79edb73a34e57cc5ab646bd8f9a05
#
_entry.id   2dc79edb73a34e57cc5ab646bd8f9a05
#
_cell.length_a   1.000
_cell.length_b   1.000
_cell.length_c   1.000
_cell.angle_alpha   90.00
_cell.angle_beta   90.00
_cell.angle_gamma   90.00
#
_symmetry.space_group_name_H-M   'P 1'
#
loop_
_entity.id
_entity.type
_entity.pdbx_description
1 polymer ?
#
loop_
_entity_poly.entity_id
_entity_poly.type
_entity_poly.pdbx_seq_one_letter_code
_entity_poly.pdbx_strand_id
1 'polypeptide(L)'
;MTPLLQKLHGKAVRQLGTSGQGNHFVNFGELELEADNALQLPAGNYVALLSHSGSRGLGAAIAQHYSFLARESCKLPREAQHFAWLDLHSEEGQAYWMSMNLAGDYARACHERIHLNLAKALGLIPVANVSN
;
A
#
# COMPACT_ATOMS: atom_id res chain seq x y z
N MET A 1 4.31 6.75 18.50
CA MET A 1 4.37 7.26 17.11
C MET A 1 5.68 8.01 16.93
N THR A 2 6.49 7.66 15.92
CA THR A 2 7.80 8.31 15.69
C THR A 2 7.62 9.77 15.21
N PRO A 3 8.60 10.67 15.44
CA PRO A 3 8.54 12.05 14.94
C PRO A 3 8.33 12.12 13.42
N LEU A 4 8.89 11.17 12.67
CA LEU A 4 8.68 11.05 11.22
C LEU A 4 7.19 10.83 10.90
N LEU A 5 6.54 9.89 11.55
CA LEU A 5 5.12 9.58 11.31
C LEU A 5 4.19 10.72 11.72
N GLN A 6 4.51 11.44 12.80
CA GLN A 6 3.76 12.66 13.17
C GLN A 6 3.81 13.72 12.07
N LYS A 7 5.00 13.96 11.51
CA LYS A 7 5.20 14.92 10.41
C LYS A 7 4.43 14.51 9.14
N LEU A 8 4.31 13.22 8.87
CA LEU A 8 3.66 12.69 7.67
C LEU A 8 2.14 12.55 7.80
N HIS A 9 1.59 12.64 9.01
CA HIS A 9 0.16 12.42 9.27
C HIS A 9 -0.76 13.25 8.37
N GLY A 10 -0.56 14.57 8.32
CA GLY A 10 -1.40 15.45 7.50
C GLY A 10 -1.35 15.13 5.99
N LYS A 11 -0.19 14.69 5.49
CA LYS A 11 -0.05 14.25 4.09
C LYS A 11 -0.79 12.93 3.87
N ALA A 12 -0.68 11.98 4.78
CA ALA A 12 -1.38 10.71 4.71
C ALA A 12 -2.91 10.90 4.69
N VAL A 13 -3.44 11.74 5.57
CA VAL A 13 -4.89 12.06 5.61
C VAL A 13 -5.37 12.62 4.27
N ARG A 14 -4.64 13.55 3.66
CA ARG A 14 -5.02 14.14 2.37
C ARG A 14 -4.93 13.16 1.20
N GLN A 15 -4.07 12.17 1.28
CA GLN A 15 -3.84 11.20 0.20
C GLN A 15 -4.67 9.92 0.35
N LEU A 16 -5.37 9.74 1.47
CA LEU A 16 -6.19 8.55 1.71
C LEU A 16 -7.31 8.45 0.66
N GLY A 17 -7.41 7.30 0.01
CA GLY A 17 -8.41 7.07 -1.04
C GLY A 17 -8.06 7.70 -2.38
N THR A 18 -6.80 8.11 -2.58
CA THR A 18 -6.29 8.56 -3.89
C THR A 18 -5.42 7.47 -4.53
N SER A 19 -5.51 7.32 -5.86
CA SER A 19 -4.75 6.29 -6.59
C SER A 19 -3.27 6.65 -6.74
N GLY A 20 -2.94 7.83 -7.21
CA GLY A 20 -1.56 8.25 -7.44
C GLY A 20 -1.21 8.42 -8.90
N GLN A 21 0.09 8.32 -9.18
CA GLN A 21 0.69 8.51 -10.49
C GLN A 21 1.57 7.31 -10.86
N GLY A 22 2.10 7.32 -12.08
CA GLY A 22 2.96 6.27 -12.59
C GLY A 22 2.15 5.06 -13.05
N ASN A 23 2.50 3.88 -12.57
CA ASN A 23 1.81 2.62 -12.88
C ASN A 23 0.56 2.36 -12.02
N HIS A 24 0.12 3.34 -11.22
CA HIS A 24 -1.11 3.22 -10.45
C HIS A 24 -2.33 3.40 -11.34
N PHE A 25 -3.35 2.59 -11.11
CA PHE A 25 -4.60 2.65 -11.87
C PHE A 25 -5.81 2.20 -11.05
N VAL A 26 -6.98 2.58 -11.53
CA VAL A 26 -8.29 2.08 -11.07
C VAL A 26 -9.13 1.83 -12.31
N ASN A 27 -9.48 0.58 -12.57
CA ASN A 27 -10.18 0.17 -13.78
C ASN A 27 -11.38 -0.70 -13.45
N PHE A 28 -12.42 -0.58 -14.27
CA PHE A 28 -13.47 -1.59 -14.37
C PHE A 28 -13.10 -2.61 -15.43
N GLY A 29 -13.45 -3.86 -15.16
CA GLY A 29 -13.25 -4.97 -16.07
C GLY A 29 -14.35 -6.01 -15.94
N GLU A 30 -14.32 -6.99 -16.81
CA GLU A 30 -15.12 -8.21 -16.73
C GLU A 30 -14.30 -9.31 -16.08
N LEU A 31 -14.91 -9.99 -15.12
CA LEU A 31 -14.36 -11.14 -14.43
C LEU A 31 -15.25 -12.36 -14.70
N GLU A 32 -14.72 -13.34 -15.39
CA GLU A 32 -15.36 -14.64 -15.57
C GLU A 32 -14.97 -15.58 -14.43
N LEU A 33 -15.96 -16.14 -13.77
CA LEU A 33 -15.77 -17.11 -12.69
C LEU A 33 -16.28 -18.49 -13.09
N GLU A 34 -15.46 -19.49 -12.89
CA GLU A 34 -15.84 -20.90 -13.00
C GLU A 34 -16.56 -21.40 -11.74
N ALA A 35 -17.12 -22.63 -11.79
CA ALA A 35 -17.92 -23.18 -10.72
C ALA A 35 -17.15 -23.31 -9.38
N ASP A 36 -15.86 -23.69 -9.45
CA ASP A 36 -15.02 -23.91 -8.25
C ASP A 36 -14.04 -22.73 -8.04
N ASN A 37 -14.58 -21.52 -7.92
CA ASN A 37 -13.76 -20.34 -7.72
C ASN A 37 -13.49 -20.01 -6.24
N ALA A 38 -12.35 -19.37 -5.97
CA ALA A 38 -11.93 -19.00 -4.61
C ALA A 38 -12.86 -18.00 -3.91
N LEU A 39 -13.71 -17.28 -4.65
CA LEU A 39 -14.67 -16.32 -4.10
C LEU A 39 -15.97 -16.98 -3.65
N GLN A 40 -16.15 -18.27 -3.94
CA GLN A 40 -17.37 -19.02 -3.62
C GLN A 40 -18.66 -18.37 -4.19
N LEU A 41 -18.52 -17.65 -5.31
CA LEU A 41 -19.61 -17.06 -6.04
C LEU A 41 -20.11 -18.02 -7.14
N PRO A 42 -21.37 -17.92 -7.58
CA PRO A 42 -21.85 -18.68 -8.74
C PRO A 42 -20.98 -18.46 -9.98
N ALA A 43 -20.83 -19.47 -10.83
CA ALA A 43 -20.18 -19.31 -12.11
C ALA A 43 -20.90 -18.25 -12.95
N GLY A 44 -20.16 -17.44 -13.67
CA GLY A 44 -20.72 -16.39 -14.53
C GLY A 44 -19.79 -15.19 -14.68
N ASN A 45 -20.32 -14.16 -15.34
CA ASN A 45 -19.60 -12.93 -15.62
C ASN A 45 -20.00 -11.84 -14.61
N TYR A 46 -18.99 -11.17 -14.08
CA TYR A 46 -19.14 -10.13 -13.07
C TYR A 46 -18.43 -8.85 -13.53
N VAL A 47 -18.97 -7.71 -13.13
CA VAL A 47 -18.22 -6.46 -13.23
C VAL A 47 -17.22 -6.43 -12.07
N ALA A 48 -15.95 -6.26 -12.38
CA ALA A 48 -14.87 -6.15 -11.41
C ALA A 48 -14.31 -4.73 -11.37
N LEU A 49 -14.09 -4.22 -10.18
CA LEU A 49 -13.30 -3.01 -9.94
C LEU A 49 -11.91 -3.42 -9.47
N LEU A 50 -10.90 -3.14 -10.27
CA LEU A 50 -9.50 -3.44 -9.97
C LEU A 50 -8.74 -2.15 -9.71
N SER A 51 -8.09 -2.05 -8.57
CA SER A 51 -7.18 -0.95 -8.26
C SER A 51 -5.77 -1.46 -7.99
N HIS A 52 -4.80 -0.75 -8.52
CA HIS A 52 -3.39 -0.91 -8.22
C HIS A 52 -2.86 0.44 -7.74
N SER A 53 -2.48 0.48 -6.47
CA SER A 53 -1.96 1.68 -5.81
C SER A 53 -0.98 1.24 -4.71
N GLY A 54 -0.51 2.17 -3.92
CA GLY A 54 0.42 1.89 -2.84
C GLY A 54 0.23 2.82 -1.64
N SER A 55 1.24 2.85 -0.79
CA SER A 55 1.26 3.66 0.44
C SER A 55 1.47 5.15 0.20
N ARG A 56 1.36 5.60 -1.04
CA ARG A 56 1.44 6.98 -1.45
C ARG A 56 2.75 7.65 -0.96
N GLY A 57 2.72 8.93 -0.68
CA GLY A 57 3.87 9.66 -0.18
C GLY A 57 4.30 9.27 1.25
N LEU A 58 3.45 8.55 1.99
CA LEU A 58 3.81 8.02 3.31
C LEU A 58 4.91 6.96 3.19
N GLY A 59 4.68 5.91 2.39
CA GLY A 59 5.65 4.83 2.22
C GLY A 59 6.95 5.30 1.56
N ALA A 60 6.86 6.19 0.56
CA ALA A 60 8.05 6.76 -0.06
C ALA A 60 8.95 7.49 0.96
N ALA A 61 8.36 8.28 1.86
CA ALA A 61 9.10 9.01 2.89
C ALA A 61 9.70 8.07 3.94
N ILE A 62 8.97 7.02 4.34
CA ILE A 62 9.46 5.97 5.24
C ILE A 62 10.66 5.26 4.59
N ALA A 63 10.54 4.81 3.35
CA ALA A 63 11.61 4.12 2.63
C ALA A 63 12.86 4.99 2.50
N GLN A 64 12.71 6.26 2.13
CA GLN A 64 13.83 7.21 2.02
C GLN A 64 14.54 7.41 3.35
N HIS A 65 13.80 7.61 4.43
CA HIS A 65 14.36 7.84 5.77
C HIS A 65 15.18 6.64 6.25
N TYR A 66 14.60 5.45 6.22
CA TYR A 66 15.28 4.26 6.74
C TYR A 66 16.38 3.73 5.79
N SER A 67 16.26 3.94 4.49
CA SER A 67 17.36 3.69 3.55
C SER A 67 18.55 4.62 3.80
N PHE A 68 18.31 5.86 4.18
CA PHE A 68 19.37 6.77 4.60
C PHE A 68 20.04 6.27 5.89
N LEU A 69 19.28 5.95 6.93
CA LEU A 69 19.82 5.42 8.19
C LEU A 69 20.62 4.13 7.99
N ALA A 70 20.13 3.22 7.15
CA ALA A 70 20.84 1.99 6.82
C ALA A 70 22.21 2.29 6.18
N ARG A 71 22.27 3.22 5.23
CA ARG A 71 23.54 3.61 4.60
C ARG A 71 24.53 4.26 5.57
N GLU A 72 24.03 5.06 6.50
CA GLU A 72 24.89 5.66 7.54
C GLU A 72 25.44 4.60 8.53
N SER A 73 24.64 3.57 8.83
CA SER A 73 25.00 2.48 9.74
C SER A 73 25.92 1.44 9.08
N CYS A 74 25.66 1.11 7.83
CA CYS A 74 26.45 0.13 7.07
C CYS A 74 27.55 0.85 6.31
N LYS A 75 28.80 0.73 6.74
CA LYS A 75 29.98 1.30 6.06
C LYS A 75 30.32 0.48 4.81
N LEU A 76 29.45 0.50 3.81
CA LEU A 76 29.64 -0.22 2.56
C LEU A 76 30.36 0.66 1.51
N PRO A 77 31.12 0.04 0.58
CA PRO A 77 31.64 0.72 -0.61
C PRO A 77 30.51 1.38 -1.40
N ARG A 78 30.83 2.43 -2.15
CA ARG A 78 29.84 3.22 -2.89
C ARG A 78 28.95 2.37 -3.81
N GLU A 79 29.55 1.37 -4.46
CA GLU A 79 28.88 0.46 -5.40
C GLU A 79 27.88 -0.47 -4.71
N ALA A 80 28.04 -0.69 -3.40
CA ALA A 80 27.22 -1.60 -2.60
C ALA A 80 26.26 -0.87 -1.64
N GLN A 81 26.17 0.45 -1.66
CA GLN A 81 25.36 1.22 -0.70
C GLN A 81 23.87 0.90 -0.76
N HIS A 82 23.34 0.40 -1.89
CA HIS A 82 21.95 -0.03 -1.99
C HIS A 82 21.66 -1.37 -1.31
N PHE A 83 22.67 -2.09 -0.87
CA PHE A 83 22.52 -3.31 -0.09
C PHE A 83 22.63 -3.04 1.41
N ALA A 84 22.63 -1.77 1.83
CA ALA A 84 22.62 -1.41 3.23
C ALA A 84 21.37 -1.97 3.94
N TRP A 85 21.54 -2.42 5.17
CA TRP A 85 20.49 -3.05 5.96
C TRP A 85 20.38 -2.41 7.35
N LEU A 86 19.28 -2.70 8.03
CA LEU A 86 19.08 -2.43 9.46
C LEU A 86 18.91 -3.75 10.20
N ASP A 87 19.62 -3.88 11.32
CA ASP A 87 19.39 -5.01 12.23
C ASP A 87 18.02 -4.87 12.88
N LEU A 88 17.14 -5.86 12.71
CA LEU A 88 15.81 -5.86 13.31
C LEU A 88 15.83 -5.93 14.85
N HIS A 89 16.94 -6.26 15.47
CA HIS A 89 17.10 -6.19 16.93
C HIS A 89 17.53 -4.80 17.41
N SER A 90 17.90 -3.89 16.51
CA SER A 90 18.18 -2.50 16.84
C SER A 90 16.90 -1.67 16.99
N GLU A 91 17.00 -0.53 17.66
CA GLU A 91 15.89 0.41 17.81
C GLU A 91 15.42 0.94 16.45
N GLU A 92 16.35 1.29 15.56
CA GLU A 92 16.09 1.75 14.22
C GLU A 92 15.42 0.68 13.34
N GLY A 93 15.88 -0.58 13.46
CA GLY A 93 15.29 -1.72 12.75
C GLY A 93 13.85 -1.99 13.18
N GLN A 94 13.57 -1.94 14.49
CA GLN A 94 12.22 -2.08 15.02
C GLN A 94 11.32 -0.92 14.60
N ALA A 95 11.81 0.31 14.64
CA ALA A 95 11.07 1.48 14.19
C ALA A 95 10.76 1.42 12.69
N TYR A 96 11.70 0.94 11.86
CA TYR A 96 11.48 0.67 10.45
C TYR A 96 10.39 -0.37 10.24
N TRP A 97 10.49 -1.52 10.90
CA TRP A 97 9.53 -2.62 10.78
C TRP A 97 8.10 -2.17 11.09
N MET A 98 7.91 -1.44 12.20
CA MET A 98 6.62 -0.88 12.57
C MET A 98 6.10 0.13 11.55
N SER A 99 6.99 1.00 11.04
CA SER A 99 6.63 2.01 10.04
C SER A 99 6.25 1.37 8.69
N MET A 100 6.94 0.31 8.29
CA MET A 100 6.65 -0.46 7.07
C MET A 100 5.28 -1.15 7.16
N ASN A 101 4.98 -1.79 8.28
CA ASN A 101 3.67 -2.41 8.49
C ASN A 101 2.55 -1.37 8.46
N LEU A 102 2.76 -0.22 9.10
CA LEU A 102 1.80 0.90 9.04
C LEU A 102 1.59 1.38 7.59
N ALA A 103 2.65 1.45 6.78
CA ALA A 103 2.53 1.82 5.37
C ALA A 103 1.72 0.79 4.57
N GLY A 104 1.85 -0.50 4.89
CA GLY A 104 1.02 -1.59 4.32
C GLY A 104 -0.45 -1.44 4.69
N ASP A 105 -0.75 -1.23 5.97
CA ASP A 105 -2.12 -1.00 6.43
C ASP A 105 -2.74 0.26 5.81
N TYR A 106 -1.96 1.31 5.66
CA TYR A 106 -2.39 2.53 4.98
C TYR A 106 -2.67 2.28 3.49
N ALA A 107 -1.85 1.51 2.80
CA ALA A 107 -2.09 1.14 1.39
C ALA A 107 -3.41 0.38 1.25
N ARG A 108 -3.67 -0.60 2.12
CA ARG A 108 -4.95 -1.33 2.17
C ARG A 108 -6.13 -0.37 2.38
N ALA A 109 -6.04 0.52 3.37
CA ALA A 109 -7.08 1.51 3.62
C ALA A 109 -7.30 2.47 2.44
N CYS A 110 -6.26 2.81 1.67
CA CYS A 110 -6.40 3.57 0.42
C CYS A 110 -7.26 2.82 -0.61
N HIS A 111 -6.98 1.52 -0.84
CA HIS A 111 -7.75 0.69 -1.77
C HIS A 111 -9.21 0.57 -1.33
N GLU A 112 -9.45 0.24 -0.07
CA GLU A 112 -10.80 0.14 0.48
C GLU A 112 -11.59 1.45 0.31
N ARG A 113 -10.95 2.59 0.54
CA ARG A 113 -11.59 3.90 0.38
C ARG A 113 -11.89 4.21 -1.09
N ILE A 114 -10.99 3.87 -2.02
CA ILE A 114 -11.23 4.02 -3.47
C ILE A 114 -12.45 3.20 -3.87
N HIS A 115 -12.51 1.92 -3.50
CA HIS A 115 -13.59 1.01 -3.84
C HIS A 115 -14.93 1.48 -3.25
N LEU A 116 -14.95 1.86 -1.98
CA LEU A 116 -16.14 2.39 -1.31
C LEU A 116 -16.68 3.65 -1.99
N ASN A 117 -15.81 4.60 -2.30
CA ASN A 117 -16.20 5.85 -2.92
C ASN A 117 -16.79 5.63 -4.32
N LEU A 118 -16.17 4.76 -5.13
CA LEU A 118 -16.64 4.44 -6.48
C LEU A 118 -17.94 3.63 -6.45
N ALA A 119 -18.05 2.63 -5.60
CA ALA A 119 -19.28 1.85 -5.44
C ALA A 119 -20.45 2.76 -5.03
N LYS A 120 -20.24 3.64 -4.06
CA LYS A 120 -21.24 4.63 -3.62
C LYS A 120 -21.64 5.60 -4.73
N ALA A 121 -20.66 6.15 -5.46
CA ALA A 121 -20.91 7.10 -6.54
C ALA A 121 -21.71 6.50 -7.71
N LEU A 122 -21.53 5.21 -7.98
CA LEU A 122 -22.16 4.50 -9.07
C LEU A 122 -23.40 3.68 -8.63
N GLY A 123 -23.75 3.69 -7.35
CA GLY A 123 -24.87 2.91 -6.81
C GLY A 123 -24.65 1.39 -6.87
N LEU A 124 -23.39 0.94 -6.84
CA LEU A 124 -23.03 -0.48 -6.88
C LEU A 124 -23.01 -1.09 -5.49
N ILE A 125 -23.45 -2.35 -5.38
CA ILE A 125 -23.35 -3.15 -4.16
C ILE A 125 -22.36 -4.28 -4.43
N PRO A 126 -21.14 -4.22 -3.85
CA PRO A 126 -20.15 -5.28 -4.03
C PRO A 126 -20.64 -6.61 -3.45
N VAL A 127 -20.45 -7.71 -4.19
CA VAL A 127 -20.78 -9.09 -3.75
C VAL A 127 -19.56 -9.80 -3.18
N ALA A 128 -18.36 -9.34 -3.49
CA ALA A 128 -17.11 -9.80 -2.90
C ALA A 128 -16.07 -8.67 -2.89
N ASN A 129 -15.11 -8.75 -1.98
CA ASN A 129 -13.94 -7.88 -1.91
C ASN A 129 -12.71 -8.72 -1.63
N VAL A 130 -11.66 -8.52 -2.43
CA VAL A 130 -10.38 -9.22 -2.29
C VAL A 130 -9.28 -8.19 -2.15
N SER A 131 -8.44 -8.35 -1.14
CA SER A 131 -7.22 -7.56 -0.95
C SER A 131 -6.03 -8.49 -0.71
N ASN A 132 -4.91 -8.20 -1.31
CA ASN A 132 -3.63 -8.87 -1.07
C ASN A 132 -2.76 -8.04 -0.12
#